data_1c54fa1f259e75e7cdd4d577f7632735
#
_entry.id   1c54fa1f259e75e7cdd4d577f7632735
#
_cell.length_a   1.000
_cell.length_b   1.000
_cell.length_c   1.000
_cell.angle_alpha   90.00
_cell.angle_beta   90.00
_cell.angle_gamma   90.00
#
_symmetry.space_group_name_H-M   'P 1'
#
loop_
_entity.id
_entity.type
_entity.pdbx_description
1 polymer ?
#
loop_
_entity_poly.entity_id
_entity_poly.type
_entity_poly.pdbx_seq_one_letter_code
_entity_poly.pdbx_strand_id
1 'polypeptide(L)'
;MEAKLRSGCLDDVLVKKISAYNDSRIAIIDELQSLNIEQAVKVEAYIILLCVKGKGSLYINGESRMIHVNDLFICHPNIILENSMISIDFECRCICLSSEYMKQLLLIAGESWDLKMFIEKIPILSLNAEEAELFCQYYSLLRSKMLGTPCKHQKELIDSLIQAFLYEFHDALERFIKLKPPTFTSGENLFKEFISLLSSS
;
A
#
# COMPACT_ATOMS: atom_id res chain seq x y z
N MET A 1 -3.71 4.59 -31.90
CA MET A 1 -4.54 5.28 -30.89
C MET A 1 -3.86 5.01 -29.56
N GLU A 2 -3.09 5.98 -29.06
CA GLU A 2 -2.45 5.82 -27.76
C GLU A 2 -3.54 5.78 -26.69
N ALA A 3 -3.64 4.66 -25.97
CA ALA A 3 -4.52 4.56 -24.83
C ALA A 3 -4.02 5.58 -23.78
N LYS A 4 -4.82 6.61 -23.50
CA LYS A 4 -4.50 7.66 -22.55
C LYS A 4 -4.41 7.01 -21.17
N LEU A 5 -3.19 6.82 -20.66
CA LEU A 5 -2.93 6.29 -19.34
C LEU A 5 -3.60 7.22 -18.31
N ARG A 6 -4.50 6.67 -17.51
CA ARG A 6 -5.20 7.42 -16.46
C ARG A 6 -4.31 7.49 -15.21
N SER A 7 -4.24 8.65 -14.58
CA SER A 7 -3.58 8.83 -13.29
C SER A 7 -4.56 8.56 -12.16
N GLY A 8 -4.16 7.73 -11.19
CA GLY A 8 -4.93 7.40 -9.99
C GLY A 8 -4.28 7.99 -8.74
N CYS A 9 -4.61 9.24 -8.42
CA CYS A 9 -4.24 9.88 -7.16
C CYS A 9 -5.42 9.90 -6.17
N LEU A 10 -5.19 10.24 -4.90
CA LEU A 10 -6.25 10.31 -3.89
C LEU A 10 -7.32 11.36 -4.20
N ASP A 11 -6.97 12.36 -4.99
CA ASP A 11 -7.89 13.40 -5.45
C ASP A 11 -8.71 13.01 -6.68
N ASP A 12 -8.45 11.84 -7.28
CA ASP A 12 -9.23 11.33 -8.40
C ASP A 12 -10.70 11.12 -7.99
N VAL A 13 -11.61 11.51 -8.86
CA VAL A 13 -13.07 11.42 -8.64
C VAL A 13 -13.50 9.98 -8.34
N LEU A 14 -12.87 8.97 -8.99
CA LEU A 14 -13.19 7.57 -8.72
C LEU A 14 -12.74 7.15 -7.32
N VAL A 15 -11.52 7.51 -6.92
CA VAL A 15 -11.02 7.18 -5.58
C VAL A 15 -11.91 7.83 -4.52
N LYS A 16 -12.27 9.10 -4.69
CA LYS A 16 -13.21 9.79 -3.78
C LYS A 16 -14.58 9.12 -3.72
N LYS A 17 -15.07 8.58 -4.83
CA LYS A 17 -16.38 7.94 -4.90
C LYS A 17 -16.44 6.59 -4.16
N ILE A 18 -15.34 5.83 -4.18
CA ILE A 18 -15.28 4.49 -3.55
C ILE A 18 -14.70 4.51 -2.14
N SER A 19 -14.12 5.65 -1.72
CA SER A 19 -13.53 5.79 -0.40
C SER A 19 -14.61 5.99 0.65
N ALA A 20 -14.54 5.22 1.73
CA ALA A 20 -15.32 5.47 2.93
C ALA A 20 -14.86 6.77 3.63
N TYR A 21 -13.57 7.09 3.53
CA TYR A 21 -12.96 8.34 3.99
C TYR A 21 -11.86 8.77 3.04
N ASN A 22 -11.73 10.08 2.78
CA ASN A 22 -10.62 10.65 2.01
C ASN A 22 -10.43 12.14 2.38
N ASP A 23 -9.23 12.49 2.85
CA ASP A 23 -8.82 13.88 3.14
C ASP A 23 -7.63 14.35 2.29
N SER A 24 -7.41 13.74 1.13
CA SER A 24 -6.28 13.97 0.20
C SER A 24 -4.91 13.50 0.69
N ARG A 25 -4.73 13.23 1.98
CA ARG A 25 -3.50 12.63 2.56
C ARG A 25 -3.64 11.14 2.72
N ILE A 26 -4.81 10.73 3.20
CA ILE A 26 -5.16 9.34 3.48
C ILE A 26 -6.57 9.05 2.98
N ALA A 27 -6.76 7.87 2.40
CA ALA A 27 -8.08 7.35 2.09
C ALA A 27 -8.23 5.91 2.58
N ILE A 28 -9.45 5.57 3.00
CA ILE A 28 -9.85 4.22 3.36
C ILE A 28 -10.89 3.74 2.35
N ILE A 29 -10.67 2.53 1.82
CA ILE A 29 -11.55 1.89 0.85
C ILE A 29 -11.96 0.54 1.41
N ASP A 30 -13.26 0.36 1.64
CA ASP A 30 -13.85 -0.88 2.13
C ASP A 30 -14.27 -1.82 0.98
N GLU A 31 -14.70 -1.24 -0.15
CA GLU A 31 -15.28 -1.98 -1.27
C GLU A 31 -14.63 -1.59 -2.60
N LEU A 32 -13.95 -2.56 -3.21
CA LEU A 32 -13.37 -2.41 -4.54
C LEU A 32 -14.29 -2.90 -5.68
N GLN A 33 -15.41 -3.54 -5.38
CA GLN A 33 -16.31 -4.15 -6.37
C GLN A 33 -16.83 -3.16 -7.43
N SER A 34 -16.86 -1.87 -7.11
CA SER A 34 -17.22 -0.81 -8.06
C SER A 34 -16.05 -0.32 -8.93
N LEU A 35 -14.82 -0.80 -8.67
CA LEU A 35 -13.64 -0.50 -9.47
C LEU A 35 -13.48 -1.53 -10.58
N ASN A 36 -14.11 -1.27 -11.72
CA ASN A 36 -13.78 -1.99 -12.94
C ASN A 36 -12.54 -1.31 -13.56
N ILE A 37 -11.35 -1.86 -13.31
CA ILE A 37 -10.10 -1.35 -13.90
C ILE A 37 -9.95 -2.00 -15.29
N GLU A 38 -10.80 -1.60 -16.24
CA GLU A 38 -10.69 -2.01 -17.65
C GLU A 38 -9.55 -1.29 -18.38
N GLN A 39 -9.16 -0.12 -17.89
CA GLN A 39 -8.11 0.71 -18.48
C GLN A 39 -6.89 0.75 -17.55
N ALA A 40 -5.71 0.82 -18.17
CA ALA A 40 -4.47 0.99 -17.43
C ALA A 40 -4.51 2.28 -16.56
N VAL A 41 -4.23 2.12 -15.28
CA VAL A 41 -4.19 3.22 -14.29
C VAL A 41 -2.79 3.31 -13.72
N LYS A 42 -2.14 4.46 -13.89
CA LYS A 42 -0.90 4.77 -13.19
C LYS A 42 -1.22 5.22 -11.77
N VAL A 43 -0.80 4.46 -10.78
CA VAL A 43 -1.00 4.78 -9.38
C VAL A 43 -0.03 5.87 -8.94
N GLU A 44 -0.53 6.92 -8.27
CA GLU A 44 0.27 8.04 -7.74
C GLU A 44 0.26 8.10 -6.20
N ALA A 45 -0.18 7.02 -5.56
CA ALA A 45 -0.27 6.90 -4.11
C ALA A 45 0.34 5.57 -3.65
N TYR A 46 0.62 5.47 -2.37
CA TYR A 46 0.89 4.18 -1.73
C TYR A 46 -0.44 3.50 -1.41
N ILE A 47 -0.56 2.23 -1.77
CA ILE A 47 -1.74 1.40 -1.47
C ILE A 47 -1.27 0.22 -0.63
N ILE A 48 -1.92 0.02 0.51
CA ILE A 48 -1.71 -1.12 1.40
C ILE A 48 -3.06 -1.82 1.52
N LEU A 49 -3.19 -2.98 0.89
CA LEU A 49 -4.45 -3.71 0.76
C LEU A 49 -4.30 -5.14 1.30
N LEU A 50 -5.08 -5.49 2.31
CA LEU A 50 -5.24 -6.85 2.80
C LEU A 50 -6.49 -7.48 2.18
N CYS A 51 -6.35 -8.65 1.55
CA CYS A 51 -7.49 -9.46 1.13
C CYS A 51 -8.03 -10.24 2.34
N VAL A 52 -9.29 -10.00 2.70
CA VAL A 52 -9.94 -10.64 3.86
C VAL A 52 -10.82 -11.80 3.43
N LYS A 53 -11.35 -11.74 2.18
CA LYS A 53 -12.21 -12.79 1.62
C LYS A 53 -12.12 -12.80 0.11
N GLY A 54 -12.39 -13.97 -0.50
CA GLY A 54 -12.35 -14.13 -1.94
C GLY A 54 -10.95 -14.23 -2.50
N LYS A 55 -10.79 -13.85 -3.75
CA LYS A 55 -9.51 -13.83 -4.49
C LYS A 55 -9.56 -12.82 -5.63
N GLY A 56 -8.38 -12.44 -6.10
CA GLY A 56 -8.26 -11.55 -7.25
C GLY A 56 -7.05 -11.87 -8.12
N SER A 57 -7.07 -11.33 -9.33
CA SER A 57 -5.92 -11.29 -10.23
C SER A 57 -5.59 -9.83 -10.51
N LEU A 58 -4.38 -9.42 -10.17
CA LEU A 58 -3.87 -8.08 -10.40
C LEU A 58 -2.83 -8.12 -11.51
N TYR A 59 -2.96 -7.25 -12.51
CA TYR A 59 -1.91 -7.02 -13.49
C TYR A 59 -1.10 -5.82 -13.04
N ILE A 60 0.15 -6.05 -12.68
CA ILE A 60 1.07 -5.06 -12.11
C ILE A 60 2.24 -4.92 -13.09
N ASN A 61 2.37 -3.75 -13.73
CA ASN A 61 3.40 -3.48 -14.74
C ASN A 61 3.48 -4.58 -15.83
N GLY A 62 2.32 -5.09 -16.28
CA GLY A 62 2.22 -6.13 -17.29
C GLY A 62 2.37 -7.56 -16.77
N GLU A 63 2.63 -7.79 -15.49
CA GLU A 63 2.72 -9.12 -14.89
C GLU A 63 1.45 -9.47 -14.11
N SER A 64 0.90 -10.67 -14.37
CA SER A 64 -0.24 -11.18 -13.61
C SER A 64 0.19 -11.69 -12.24
N ARG A 65 -0.51 -11.26 -11.20
CA ARG A 65 -0.31 -11.69 -9.82
C ARG A 65 -1.66 -12.08 -9.21
N MET A 66 -1.71 -13.23 -8.55
CA MET A 66 -2.89 -13.66 -7.81
C MET A 66 -2.84 -13.13 -6.37
N ILE A 67 -3.99 -12.75 -5.84
CA ILE A 67 -4.17 -12.36 -4.44
C ILE A 67 -5.25 -13.26 -3.82
N HIS A 68 -4.97 -13.78 -2.63
CA HIS A 68 -5.82 -14.67 -1.86
C HIS A 68 -6.06 -14.11 -0.46
N VAL A 69 -6.88 -14.79 0.32
CA VAL A 69 -7.13 -14.44 1.72
C VAL A 69 -5.82 -14.39 2.51
N ASN A 70 -5.64 -13.35 3.31
CA ASN A 70 -4.44 -12.99 4.08
C ASN A 70 -3.25 -12.54 3.22
N ASP A 71 -3.42 -12.38 1.91
CA ASP A 71 -2.40 -11.72 1.11
C ASP A 71 -2.50 -10.20 1.27
N LEU A 72 -1.36 -9.60 1.51
CA LEU A 72 -1.16 -8.17 1.59
C LEU A 72 -0.52 -7.67 0.31
N PHE A 73 -1.23 -6.83 -0.41
CA PHE A 73 -0.72 -6.12 -1.58
C PHE A 73 -0.21 -4.73 -1.18
N ILE A 74 1.03 -4.44 -1.54
CA ILE A 74 1.67 -3.15 -1.31
C ILE A 74 2.04 -2.56 -2.66
N CYS A 75 1.47 -1.41 -2.96
CA CYS A 75 1.72 -0.67 -4.19
C CYS A 75 2.41 0.65 -3.84
N HIS A 76 3.51 0.95 -4.51
CA HIS A 76 4.16 2.25 -4.44
C HIS A 76 3.77 3.12 -5.65
N PRO A 77 4.00 4.45 -5.62
CA PRO A 77 3.73 5.31 -6.76
C PRO A 77 4.47 4.90 -8.02
N ASN A 78 3.88 5.19 -9.17
CA ASN A 78 4.33 4.87 -10.53
C ASN A 78 4.12 3.41 -10.99
N ILE A 79 3.49 2.57 -10.19
CA ILE A 79 3.00 1.26 -10.66
C ILE A 79 1.82 1.46 -11.62
N ILE A 80 1.77 0.62 -12.65
CA ILE A 80 0.64 0.55 -13.59
C ILE A 80 -0.19 -0.68 -13.22
N LEU A 81 -1.46 -0.45 -12.88
CA LEU A 81 -2.46 -1.50 -12.66
C LEU A 81 -3.36 -1.59 -13.88
N GLU A 82 -3.57 -2.81 -14.38
CA GLU A 82 -4.37 -3.08 -15.57
C GLU A 82 -5.29 -4.27 -15.32
N ASN A 83 -6.41 -4.34 -16.04
CA ASN A 83 -7.26 -5.54 -16.18
C ASN A 83 -7.38 -6.41 -14.92
N SER A 84 -7.52 -5.77 -13.77
CA SER A 84 -7.63 -6.48 -12.50
C SER A 84 -9.02 -7.07 -12.36
N MET A 85 -9.09 -8.35 -12.01
CA MET A 85 -10.33 -9.08 -11.78
C MET A 85 -10.40 -9.56 -10.34
N ILE A 86 -11.56 -9.39 -9.73
CA ILE A 86 -11.83 -9.84 -8.36
C ILE A 86 -13.06 -10.77 -8.35
N SER A 87 -13.10 -11.73 -7.42
CA SER A 87 -14.26 -12.59 -7.21
C SER A 87 -15.43 -11.79 -6.65
N ILE A 88 -16.66 -12.28 -6.87
CA ILE A 88 -17.89 -11.60 -6.42
C ILE A 88 -17.92 -11.40 -4.89
N ASP A 89 -17.29 -12.29 -4.16
CA ASP A 89 -17.20 -12.27 -2.70
C ASP A 89 -15.92 -11.60 -2.18
N PHE A 90 -15.20 -10.87 -3.04
CA PHE A 90 -13.96 -10.21 -2.65
C PHE A 90 -14.20 -9.11 -1.61
N GLU A 91 -13.55 -9.24 -0.48
CA GLU A 91 -13.51 -8.22 0.58
C GLU A 91 -12.06 -7.87 0.89
N CYS A 92 -11.82 -6.60 1.09
CA CYS A 92 -10.48 -6.11 1.44
C CYS A 92 -10.54 -5.04 2.54
N ARG A 93 -9.37 -4.77 3.08
CA ARG A 93 -9.10 -3.60 3.91
C ARG A 93 -7.99 -2.83 3.23
N CYS A 94 -8.30 -1.63 2.75
CA CYS A 94 -7.38 -0.87 1.92
C CYS A 94 -7.13 0.52 2.50
N ILE A 95 -5.86 0.82 2.74
CA ILE A 95 -5.36 2.14 3.17
C ILE A 95 -4.57 2.71 2.01
N CYS A 96 -4.93 3.92 1.58
CA CYS A 96 -4.18 4.65 0.57
C CYS A 96 -3.56 5.89 1.23
N LEU A 97 -2.27 6.12 0.97
CA LEU A 97 -1.52 7.25 1.50
C LEU A 97 -0.94 8.07 0.34
N SER A 98 -1.10 9.38 0.38
CA SER A 98 -0.47 10.23 -0.64
C SER A 98 1.06 10.15 -0.53
N SER A 99 1.75 10.35 -1.65
CA SER A 99 3.22 10.33 -1.68
C SER A 99 3.84 11.37 -0.76
N GLU A 100 3.20 12.54 -0.64
CA GLU A 100 3.66 13.60 0.25
C GLU A 100 3.51 13.23 1.72
N TYR A 101 2.36 12.65 2.09
CA TYR A 101 2.11 12.21 3.46
C TYR A 101 3.03 11.05 3.86
N MET A 102 3.23 10.07 2.96
CA MET A 102 4.16 8.97 3.22
C MET A 102 5.59 9.47 3.44
N LYS A 103 6.07 10.45 2.66
CA LYS A 103 7.40 11.04 2.86
C LYS A 103 7.55 11.65 4.27
N GLN A 104 6.52 12.36 4.74
CA GLN A 104 6.54 12.94 6.10
C GLN A 104 6.63 11.85 7.17
N LEU A 105 5.92 10.74 7.02
CA LEU A 105 5.95 9.60 7.94
C LEU A 105 7.30 8.87 7.91
N LEU A 106 7.87 8.65 6.74
CA LEU A 106 9.14 7.94 6.57
C LEU A 106 10.35 8.74 7.06
N LEU A 107 10.32 10.07 7.02
CA LEU A 107 11.34 10.91 7.66
C LEU A 107 11.49 10.64 9.15
N ILE A 108 10.42 10.17 9.80
CA ILE A 108 10.39 9.83 11.23
C ILE A 108 10.84 8.38 11.46
N ALA A 109 10.48 7.46 10.56
CA ALA A 109 10.71 6.02 10.73
C ALA A 109 12.09 5.52 10.24
N GLY A 110 12.79 6.31 9.41
CA GLY A 110 14.03 5.89 8.75
C GLY A 110 13.77 4.91 7.60
N GLU A 111 13.98 5.35 6.38
CA GLU A 111 13.76 4.50 5.19
C GLU A 111 14.90 3.49 5.03
N SER A 112 14.58 2.19 5.03
CA SER A 112 15.52 1.16 4.62
C SER A 112 15.43 0.96 3.10
N TRP A 113 16.53 1.17 2.39
CA TRP A 113 16.66 0.87 0.95
C TRP A 113 16.25 -0.57 0.62
N ASP A 114 16.65 -1.50 1.47
CA ASP A 114 16.36 -2.92 1.28
C ASP A 114 14.85 -3.20 1.32
N LEU A 115 14.12 -2.52 2.19
CA LEU A 115 12.67 -2.63 2.30
C LEU A 115 11.97 -2.12 1.04
N LYS A 116 12.38 -0.95 0.54
CA LYS A 116 11.83 -0.38 -0.68
C LYS A 116 12.03 -1.31 -1.87
N MET A 117 13.24 -1.78 -2.09
CA MET A 117 13.58 -2.71 -3.18
C MET A 117 12.86 -4.05 -3.03
N PHE A 118 12.67 -4.51 -1.79
CA PHE A 118 11.92 -5.74 -1.51
C PHE A 118 10.47 -5.62 -1.95
N ILE A 119 9.78 -4.53 -1.57
CA ILE A 119 8.38 -4.27 -1.94
C ILE A 119 8.24 -4.13 -3.46
N GLU A 120 9.18 -3.45 -4.12
CA GLU A 120 9.17 -3.32 -5.59
C GLU A 120 9.21 -4.67 -6.31
N LYS A 121 9.99 -5.63 -5.79
CA LYS A 121 10.12 -6.97 -6.37
C LYS A 121 9.02 -7.94 -5.95
N ILE A 122 8.52 -7.80 -4.73
CA ILE A 122 7.54 -8.70 -4.12
C ILE A 122 6.37 -7.86 -3.58
N PRO A 123 5.47 -7.40 -4.46
CA PRO A 123 4.37 -6.53 -4.04
C PRO A 123 3.24 -7.27 -3.30
N ILE A 124 3.24 -8.60 -3.28
CA ILE A 124 2.24 -9.41 -2.58
C ILE A 124 2.95 -10.31 -1.55
N LEU A 125 2.52 -10.20 -0.30
CA LEU A 125 3.05 -10.94 0.83
C LEU A 125 1.93 -11.71 1.52
N SER A 126 2.13 -13.01 1.76
CA SER A 126 1.15 -13.83 2.48
C SER A 126 1.39 -13.71 3.99
N LEU A 127 0.51 -13.01 4.68
CA LEU A 127 0.54 -12.83 6.12
C LEU A 127 0.07 -14.12 6.83
N ASN A 128 0.57 -14.36 8.04
CA ASN A 128 -0.05 -15.35 8.91
C ASN A 128 -1.35 -14.80 9.52
N ALA A 129 -2.11 -15.65 10.23
CA ALA A 129 -3.41 -15.27 10.77
C ALA A 129 -3.31 -14.16 11.83
N GLU A 130 -2.27 -14.14 12.66
CA GLU A 130 -2.06 -13.15 13.71
C GLU A 130 -1.72 -11.77 13.09
N GLU A 131 -0.87 -11.75 12.05
CA GLU A 131 -0.50 -10.54 11.33
C GLU A 131 -1.69 -9.93 10.56
N ALA A 132 -2.51 -10.79 9.93
CA ALA A 132 -3.71 -10.36 9.24
C ALA A 132 -4.75 -9.79 10.22
N GLU A 133 -4.92 -10.43 11.38
CA GLU A 133 -5.79 -9.93 12.46
C GLU A 133 -5.30 -8.58 12.99
N LEU A 134 -4.00 -8.43 13.25
CA LEU A 134 -3.40 -7.18 13.71
C LEU A 134 -3.63 -6.05 12.69
N PHE A 135 -3.45 -6.32 11.40
CA PHE A 135 -3.79 -5.37 10.34
C PHE A 135 -5.26 -4.93 10.42
N CYS A 136 -6.18 -5.88 10.56
CA CYS A 136 -7.61 -5.60 10.65
C CYS A 136 -7.96 -4.76 11.90
N GLN A 137 -7.27 -4.96 13.02
CA GLN A 137 -7.46 -4.16 14.24
C GLN A 137 -7.03 -2.71 14.03
N TYR A 138 -5.84 -2.46 13.47
CA TYR A 138 -5.37 -1.12 13.11
C TYR A 138 -6.32 -0.43 12.12
N TYR A 139 -6.71 -1.16 11.07
CA TYR A 139 -7.66 -0.67 10.07
C TYR A 139 -8.99 -0.24 10.71
N SER A 140 -9.56 -1.08 11.57
CA SER A 140 -10.84 -0.83 12.25
C SER A 140 -10.74 0.39 13.17
N LEU A 141 -9.62 0.53 13.89
CA LEU A 141 -9.37 1.67 14.76
C LEU A 141 -9.22 2.98 13.95
N LEU A 142 -8.42 2.97 12.89
CA LEU A 142 -8.28 4.11 11.97
C LEU A 142 -9.64 4.51 11.39
N ARG A 143 -10.37 3.55 10.85
CA ARG A 143 -11.70 3.76 10.28
C ARG A 143 -12.66 4.39 11.30
N SER A 144 -12.66 3.89 12.53
CA SER A 144 -13.52 4.44 13.60
C SER A 144 -13.19 5.89 13.94
N LYS A 145 -11.91 6.27 13.88
CA LYS A 145 -11.47 7.65 14.15
C LYS A 145 -11.74 8.58 12.97
N MET A 146 -11.65 8.09 11.75
CA MET A 146 -11.89 8.88 10.55
C MET A 146 -13.37 9.15 10.30
N LEU A 147 -14.23 8.13 10.52
CA LEU A 147 -15.68 8.23 10.29
C LEU A 147 -16.46 8.65 11.54
N GLY A 148 -15.82 8.66 12.71
CA GLY A 148 -16.44 9.03 13.97
C GLY A 148 -16.68 10.54 14.11
N THR A 149 -17.25 10.91 15.24
CA THR A 149 -17.46 12.34 15.57
C THR A 149 -16.12 13.07 15.63
N PRO A 150 -15.97 14.18 14.88
CA PRO A 150 -14.74 14.96 14.92
C PRO A 150 -14.37 15.41 16.35
N CYS A 151 -13.12 15.22 16.72
CA CYS A 151 -12.59 15.65 17.99
C CYS A 151 -11.42 16.63 17.80
N LYS A 152 -11.08 17.38 18.84
CA LYS A 152 -10.05 18.44 18.79
C LYS A 152 -8.70 17.96 18.24
N HIS A 153 -8.32 16.71 18.54
CA HIS A 153 -7.02 16.12 18.18
C HIS A 153 -7.17 14.96 17.20
N GLN A 154 -8.21 14.97 16.35
CA GLN A 154 -8.49 13.87 15.42
C GLN A 154 -7.33 13.64 14.46
N LYS A 155 -6.75 14.71 13.91
CA LYS A 155 -5.64 14.63 12.98
C LYS A 155 -4.41 13.98 13.62
N GLU A 156 -4.01 14.47 14.79
CA GLU A 156 -2.86 13.96 15.56
C GLU A 156 -3.06 12.50 15.97
N LEU A 157 -4.29 12.10 16.31
CA LEU A 157 -4.63 10.71 16.59
C LEU A 157 -4.49 9.81 15.35
N ILE A 158 -4.99 10.25 14.20
CA ILE A 158 -4.84 9.52 12.94
C ILE A 158 -3.37 9.40 12.58
N ASP A 159 -2.60 10.47 12.63
CA ASP A 159 -1.17 10.49 12.32
C ASP A 159 -0.39 9.53 13.25
N SER A 160 -0.69 9.52 14.56
CA SER A 160 -0.06 8.61 15.53
C SER A 160 -0.43 7.14 15.27
N LEU A 161 -1.68 6.85 14.91
CA LEU A 161 -2.14 5.50 14.59
C LEU A 161 -1.49 4.97 13.31
N ILE A 162 -1.36 5.81 12.29
CA ILE A 162 -0.66 5.42 11.05
C ILE A 162 0.82 5.17 11.34
N GLN A 163 1.48 6.00 12.15
CA GLN A 163 2.87 5.77 12.54
C GLN A 163 3.03 4.43 13.29
N ALA A 164 2.19 4.16 14.28
CA ALA A 164 2.22 2.90 15.01
C ALA A 164 2.00 1.71 14.08
N PHE A 165 1.01 1.80 13.17
CA PHE A 165 0.76 0.78 12.16
C PHE A 165 1.99 0.55 11.25
N LEU A 166 2.65 1.61 10.79
CA LEU A 166 3.83 1.49 9.92
C LEU A 166 5.03 0.85 10.65
N TYR A 167 5.21 1.09 11.95
CA TYR A 167 6.26 0.43 12.74
C TYR A 167 5.99 -1.09 12.86
N GLU A 168 4.78 -1.48 13.28
CA GLU A 168 4.39 -2.89 13.34
C GLU A 168 4.54 -3.59 11.99
N PHE A 169 4.13 -2.88 10.95
CA PHE A 169 4.22 -3.35 9.58
C PHE A 169 5.67 -3.50 9.10
N HIS A 170 6.55 -2.59 9.49
CA HIS A 170 7.97 -2.65 9.18
C HIS A 170 8.62 -3.92 9.77
N ASP A 171 8.33 -4.24 11.02
CA ASP A 171 8.84 -5.43 11.69
C ASP A 171 8.36 -6.72 10.99
N ALA A 172 7.10 -6.76 10.58
CA ALA A 172 6.58 -7.87 9.78
C ALA A 172 7.31 -8.01 8.44
N LEU A 173 7.57 -6.89 7.73
CA LEU A 173 8.29 -6.89 6.45
C LEU A 173 9.76 -7.32 6.60
N GLU A 174 10.46 -6.91 7.66
CA GLU A 174 11.83 -7.38 7.94
C GLU A 174 11.89 -8.91 8.07
N ARG A 175 10.88 -9.54 8.64
CA ARG A 175 10.77 -11.00 8.71
C ARG A 175 10.72 -11.60 7.31
N PHE A 176 9.93 -11.05 6.39
CA PHE A 176 9.87 -11.51 5.00
C PHE A 176 11.21 -11.33 4.27
N ILE A 177 11.88 -10.20 4.47
CA ILE A 177 13.22 -9.95 3.89
C ILE A 177 14.23 -11.00 4.38
N LYS A 178 14.19 -11.35 5.68
CA LYS A 178 15.07 -12.39 6.25
C LYS A 178 14.78 -13.78 5.69
N LEU A 179 13.50 -14.10 5.41
CA LEU A 179 13.08 -15.39 4.86
C LEU A 179 13.37 -15.51 3.35
N LYS A 180 13.22 -14.41 2.61
CA LYS A 180 13.45 -14.32 1.17
C LYS A 180 14.23 -13.05 0.86
N PRO A 181 15.55 -13.05 1.10
CA PRO A 181 16.36 -11.86 0.80
C PRO A 181 16.24 -11.51 -0.68
N PRO A 182 16.04 -10.23 -1.01
CA PRO A 182 15.97 -9.80 -2.40
C PRO A 182 17.30 -10.05 -3.09
N THR A 183 17.26 -10.67 -4.25
CA THR A 183 18.45 -10.78 -5.12
C THR A 183 18.63 -9.48 -5.86
N PHE A 184 19.75 -8.82 -5.63
CA PHE A 184 20.10 -7.57 -6.32
C PHE A 184 20.98 -7.85 -7.54
N THR A 185 20.73 -7.13 -8.61
CA THR A 185 21.65 -7.07 -9.75
C THR A 185 22.91 -6.30 -9.36
N SER A 186 24.00 -6.47 -10.12
CA SER A 186 25.25 -5.73 -9.87
C SER A 186 25.05 -4.21 -9.88
N GLY A 187 24.16 -3.70 -10.74
CA GLY A 187 23.83 -2.28 -10.79
C GLY A 187 23.06 -1.78 -9.56
N GLU A 188 22.10 -2.57 -9.06
CA GLU A 188 21.36 -2.26 -7.83
C GLU A 188 22.28 -2.26 -6.60
N ASN A 189 23.22 -3.20 -6.51
CA ASN A 189 24.21 -3.24 -5.44
C ASN A 189 25.14 -1.99 -5.48
N LEU A 190 25.61 -1.62 -6.66
CA LEU A 190 26.43 -0.42 -6.83
C LEU A 190 25.69 0.85 -6.43
N PHE A 191 24.40 0.94 -6.80
CA PHE A 191 23.56 2.07 -6.43
C PHE A 191 23.30 2.12 -4.91
N LYS A 192 23.09 0.97 -4.27
CA LYS A 192 22.96 0.85 -2.80
C LYS A 192 24.20 1.37 -2.08
N GLU A 193 25.39 0.96 -2.53
CA GLU A 193 26.67 1.44 -1.99
C GLU A 193 26.82 2.96 -2.16
N PHE A 194 26.47 3.48 -3.33
CA PHE A 194 26.50 4.92 -3.61
C PHE A 194 25.59 5.71 -2.65
N ILE A 195 24.34 5.28 -2.46
CA ILE A 195 23.42 5.93 -1.52
C ILE A 195 23.92 5.84 -0.08
N SER A 196 24.47 4.69 0.33
CA SER A 196 25.03 4.51 1.68
C SER A 196 26.18 5.47 1.95
N LEU A 197 27.06 5.71 0.97
CA LEU A 197 28.16 6.67 1.06
C LEU A 197 27.64 8.11 1.19
N LEU A 198 26.60 8.47 0.46
CA LEU A 198 25.99 9.81 0.55
C LEU A 198 25.30 10.05 1.91
N SER A 199 24.73 9.01 2.52
CA SER A 199 24.02 9.11 3.80
C SER A 199 24.97 9.14 5.01
N SER A 200 26.23 8.74 4.82
CA SER A 200 27.27 8.71 5.87
C SER A 200 28.18 9.95 5.86
N SER A 201 27.95 10.88 4.94
CA SER A 201 28.65 12.17 4.82
C SER A 201 27.82 13.30 5.40
#